data_81ab88764bc65887322d1ee306d5d4df
#
_entry.id   81ab88764bc65887322d1ee306d5d4df
#
_cell.length_a   1.000
_cell.length_b   1.000
_cell.length_c   1.000
_cell.angle_alpha   90.00
_cell.angle_beta   90.00
_cell.angle_gamma   90.00
#
_symmetry.space_group_name_H-M   'P 1'
#
loop_
_entity.id
_entity.type
_entity.pdbx_description
1 polymer ?
#
loop_
_entity_poly.entity_id
_entity_poly.type
_entity_poly.pdbx_seq_one_letter_code
_entity_poly.pdbx_strand_id
1 'polypeptide(L)'
;MIVTGSNLLYLAPASTAQPQWDVQGLRWINQNHSPSVDDVAHYWETTATPMMAMPIGLYLWGAKTNDAKLKDAALLTASAEFITLSAVYLLKYIVNRQRPFRELNGIRKLGDAKSPSFPSAHAAGAFALATSLTLEYPKTWIRVTALLWATGIAYGRIYQGMHYPSDVLVGTFVGASTAWILHHYKKSWLNFLQHHLSLQITWTQNEQRLIFLQQLPLF
;
A
#
# COMPACT_ATOMS: atom_id res chain seq x y z
N MET A 1 27.13 45.22 -10.25
CA MET A 1 26.03 44.39 -10.78
C MET A 1 26.40 42.94 -10.47
N ILE A 2 25.89 42.43 -9.34
CA ILE A 2 26.28 41.14 -8.79
C ILE A 2 25.16 40.17 -9.22
N VAL A 3 25.50 39.23 -10.11
CA VAL A 3 24.62 38.12 -10.52
C VAL A 3 24.93 36.93 -9.60
N THR A 4 24.12 36.72 -8.58
CA THR A 4 24.14 35.51 -7.76
C THR A 4 23.27 34.44 -8.42
N GLY A 5 23.86 33.62 -9.26
CA GLY A 5 23.22 32.42 -9.78
C GLY A 5 23.57 31.22 -8.92
N SER A 6 22.70 30.85 -8.00
CA SER A 6 22.78 29.55 -7.33
C SER A 6 22.37 28.44 -8.29
N ASN A 7 23.35 27.93 -9.05
CA ASN A 7 23.21 26.69 -9.80
C ASN A 7 23.16 25.51 -8.82
N LEU A 8 21.97 25.20 -8.31
CA LEU A 8 21.67 23.85 -7.82
C LEU A 8 21.85 22.92 -9.02
N LEU A 9 22.96 22.16 -9.03
CA LEU A 9 23.16 21.05 -9.94
C LEU A 9 22.02 20.05 -9.74
N TYR A 10 20.96 20.18 -10.53
CA TYR A 10 20.04 19.10 -10.78
C TYR A 10 20.84 18.02 -11.48
N LEU A 11 21.34 17.05 -10.72
CA LEU A 11 21.79 15.78 -11.30
C LEU A 11 20.57 15.19 -11.98
N ALA A 12 20.46 15.37 -13.29
CA ALA A 12 19.49 14.66 -14.09
C ALA A 12 19.69 13.16 -13.79
N PRO A 13 18.65 12.42 -13.41
CA PRO A 13 18.80 10.99 -13.16
C PRO A 13 19.38 10.37 -14.42
N ALA A 14 20.48 9.64 -14.28
CA ALA A 14 21.04 8.88 -15.38
C ALA A 14 19.87 8.09 -15.99
N SER A 15 19.62 8.30 -17.28
CA SER A 15 18.62 7.53 -18.03
C SER A 15 19.12 6.07 -18.08
N THR A 16 18.81 5.32 -17.03
CA THR A 16 19.00 3.87 -17.04
C THR A 16 17.94 3.31 -17.96
N ALA A 17 18.35 2.89 -19.16
CA ALA A 17 17.46 2.27 -20.12
C ALA A 17 16.64 1.17 -19.40
N GLN A 18 15.33 1.28 -19.46
CA GLN A 18 14.45 0.34 -18.78
C GLN A 18 14.63 -1.07 -19.35
N PRO A 19 14.61 -2.13 -18.54
CA PRO A 19 14.72 -3.49 -19.04
C PRO A 19 13.69 -3.74 -20.14
N GLN A 20 14.11 -4.39 -21.23
CA GLN A 20 13.25 -4.57 -22.40
C GLN A 20 11.95 -5.33 -22.07
N TRP A 21 12.03 -6.35 -21.21
CA TRP A 21 10.85 -7.11 -20.78
C TRP A 21 9.82 -6.25 -20.01
N ASP A 22 10.30 -5.27 -19.26
CA ASP A 22 9.48 -4.36 -18.45
C ASP A 22 8.67 -3.41 -19.36
N VAL A 23 9.34 -2.88 -20.39
CA VAL A 23 8.70 -2.02 -21.41
C VAL A 23 7.74 -2.82 -22.29
N GLN A 24 8.13 -4.02 -22.72
CA GLN A 24 7.27 -4.88 -23.55
C GLN A 24 6.04 -5.35 -22.79
N GLY A 25 6.20 -5.81 -21.54
CA GLY A 25 5.10 -6.22 -20.69
C GLY A 25 4.11 -5.08 -20.42
N LEU A 26 4.62 -3.89 -20.14
CA LEU A 26 3.78 -2.71 -20.00
C LEU A 26 3.00 -2.42 -21.31
N ARG A 27 3.68 -2.36 -22.45
CA ARG A 27 3.03 -2.06 -23.74
C ARG A 27 1.97 -3.09 -24.09
N TRP A 28 2.26 -4.37 -23.89
CA TRP A 28 1.30 -5.45 -24.16
C TRP A 28 0.02 -5.30 -23.35
N ILE A 29 0.12 -4.96 -22.05
CA ILE A 29 -1.03 -4.76 -21.17
C ILE A 29 -1.74 -3.43 -21.48
N ASN A 30 -1.00 -2.33 -21.64
CA ASN A 30 -1.57 -1.00 -21.77
C ASN A 30 -2.20 -0.75 -23.15
N GLN A 31 -1.72 -1.42 -24.21
CA GLN A 31 -2.25 -1.26 -25.58
C GLN A 31 -3.52 -2.12 -25.82
N ASN A 32 -3.69 -3.22 -25.07
CA ASN A 32 -4.86 -4.09 -25.17
C ASN A 32 -6.00 -3.55 -24.28
N HIS A 33 -6.50 -2.37 -24.61
CA HIS A 33 -7.55 -1.72 -23.85
C HIS A 33 -8.92 -1.75 -24.56
N SER A 34 -9.98 -1.72 -23.76
CA SER A 34 -11.35 -1.50 -24.23
C SER A 34 -12.11 -0.64 -23.22
N PRO A 35 -13.16 0.09 -23.64
CA PRO A 35 -13.95 0.92 -22.73
C PRO A 35 -14.44 0.18 -21.48
N SER A 36 -14.93 -1.06 -21.65
CA SER A 36 -15.41 -1.88 -20.53
C SER A 36 -14.30 -2.24 -19.54
N VAL A 37 -13.08 -2.51 -20.01
CA VAL A 37 -11.94 -2.82 -19.15
C VAL A 37 -11.43 -1.54 -18.48
N ASP A 38 -11.51 -0.38 -19.14
CA ASP A 38 -11.17 0.91 -18.55
C ASP A 38 -12.07 1.21 -17.35
N ASP A 39 -13.39 1.01 -17.49
CA ASP A 39 -14.35 1.22 -16.40
C ASP A 39 -14.09 0.28 -15.23
N VAL A 40 -13.82 -1.00 -15.52
CA VAL A 40 -13.46 -1.99 -14.48
C VAL A 40 -12.17 -1.60 -13.78
N ALA A 41 -11.12 -1.23 -14.51
CA ALA A 41 -9.83 -0.84 -13.93
C ALA A 41 -9.97 0.43 -13.08
N HIS A 42 -10.76 1.40 -13.52
CA HIS A 42 -11.06 2.61 -12.76
C HIS A 42 -11.83 2.28 -11.47
N TYR A 43 -12.93 1.53 -11.57
CA TYR A 43 -13.71 1.11 -10.41
C TYR A 43 -12.85 0.35 -9.40
N TRP A 44 -12.02 -0.60 -9.87
CA TRP A 44 -11.15 -1.38 -9.00
C TRP A 44 -10.17 -0.49 -8.23
N GLU A 45 -9.59 0.50 -8.90
CA GLU A 45 -8.69 1.46 -8.27
C GLU A 45 -9.38 2.29 -7.17
N THR A 46 -10.64 2.73 -7.39
CA THR A 46 -11.38 3.50 -6.38
C THR A 46 -11.60 2.71 -5.08
N THR A 47 -11.56 1.38 -5.13
CA THR A 47 -11.66 0.53 -3.95
C THR A 47 -10.37 0.47 -3.13
N ALA A 48 -9.22 0.84 -3.69
CA ALA A 48 -7.91 0.65 -3.04
C ALA A 48 -7.81 1.42 -1.72
N THR A 49 -8.12 2.72 -1.72
CA THR A 49 -8.01 3.55 -0.52
C THR A 49 -8.97 3.12 0.59
N PRO A 50 -10.29 2.94 0.36
CA PRO A 50 -11.19 2.48 1.42
C PRO A 50 -10.85 1.08 1.93
N MET A 51 -10.40 0.18 1.07
CA MET A 51 -9.99 -1.17 1.51
C MET A 51 -8.73 -1.13 2.38
N MET A 52 -7.73 -0.32 2.03
CA MET A 52 -6.54 -0.13 2.88
C MET A 52 -6.87 0.61 4.20
N ALA A 53 -7.95 1.36 4.28
CA ALA A 53 -8.43 1.96 5.53
C ALA A 53 -9.28 1.00 6.37
N MET A 54 -9.67 -0.16 5.84
CA MET A 54 -10.54 -1.13 6.51
C MET A 54 -10.02 -1.58 7.89
N PRO A 55 -8.72 -1.77 8.15
CA PRO A 55 -8.22 -2.18 9.46
C PRO A 55 -8.63 -1.21 10.59
N ILE A 56 -8.75 0.08 10.29
CA ILE A 56 -9.22 1.08 11.26
C ILE A 56 -10.67 0.78 11.68
N GLY A 57 -11.54 0.56 10.70
CA GLY A 57 -12.94 0.20 10.95
C GLY A 57 -13.10 -1.13 11.70
N LEU A 58 -12.30 -2.14 11.34
CA LEU A 58 -12.29 -3.44 12.03
C LEU A 58 -11.81 -3.32 13.48
N TYR A 59 -10.81 -2.48 13.74
CA TYR A 59 -10.35 -2.22 15.11
C TYR A 59 -11.45 -1.58 15.98
N LEU A 60 -12.11 -0.53 15.45
CA LEU A 60 -13.20 0.15 16.16
C LEU A 60 -14.38 -0.79 16.42
N TRP A 61 -14.74 -1.63 15.44
CA TRP A 61 -15.76 -2.64 15.61
C TRP A 61 -15.39 -3.68 16.66
N GLY A 62 -14.16 -4.20 16.62
CA GLY A 62 -13.64 -5.13 17.63
C GLY A 62 -13.56 -4.51 19.03
N ALA A 63 -13.26 -3.22 19.14
CA ALA A 63 -13.31 -2.49 20.41
C ALA A 63 -14.74 -2.38 20.96
N LYS A 64 -15.71 -2.06 20.09
CA LYS A 64 -17.13 -1.98 20.46
C LYS A 64 -17.72 -3.33 20.89
N THR A 65 -17.32 -4.41 20.23
CA THR A 65 -17.85 -5.77 20.50
C THR A 65 -17.01 -6.56 21.51
N ASN A 66 -15.93 -5.98 22.04
CA ASN A 66 -14.94 -6.65 22.90
C ASN A 66 -14.31 -7.89 22.25
N ASP A 67 -14.21 -7.91 20.91
CA ASP A 67 -13.55 -8.99 20.17
C ASP A 67 -12.04 -8.75 20.11
N ALA A 68 -11.31 -9.39 21.03
CA ALA A 68 -9.85 -9.27 21.10
C ALA A 68 -9.16 -9.80 19.83
N LYS A 69 -9.66 -10.89 19.23
CA LYS A 69 -9.09 -11.45 18.02
C LYS A 69 -9.19 -10.48 16.83
N LEU A 70 -10.34 -9.82 16.70
CA LEU A 70 -10.55 -8.84 15.63
C LEU A 70 -9.69 -7.60 15.82
N LYS A 71 -9.54 -7.12 17.07
CA LYS A 71 -8.63 -6.00 17.40
C LYS A 71 -7.19 -6.33 17.04
N ASP A 72 -6.71 -7.51 17.46
CA ASP A 72 -5.34 -7.95 17.18
C ASP A 72 -5.08 -8.08 15.68
N ALA A 73 -6.00 -8.70 14.94
CA ALA A 73 -5.91 -8.83 13.49
C ALA A 73 -5.89 -7.46 12.80
N ALA A 74 -6.72 -6.53 13.24
CA ALA A 74 -6.79 -5.18 12.71
C ALA A 74 -5.50 -4.39 12.98
N LEU A 75 -4.97 -4.45 14.21
CA LEU A 75 -3.69 -3.81 14.58
C LEU A 75 -2.53 -4.37 13.78
N LEU A 76 -2.47 -5.69 13.63
CA LEU A 76 -1.42 -6.35 12.86
C LEU A 76 -1.47 -5.93 11.39
N THR A 77 -2.67 -5.90 10.80
CA THR A 77 -2.87 -5.49 9.40
C THR A 77 -2.52 -4.01 9.20
N ALA A 78 -2.98 -3.12 10.08
CA ALA A 78 -2.64 -1.69 10.03
C ALA A 78 -1.12 -1.47 10.15
N SER A 79 -0.46 -2.22 11.04
CA SER A 79 0.99 -2.18 11.19
C SER A 79 1.72 -2.64 9.92
N ALA A 80 1.23 -3.72 9.30
CA ALA A 80 1.81 -4.23 8.05
C ALA A 80 1.69 -3.19 6.93
N GLU A 81 0.54 -2.55 6.78
CA GLU A 81 0.34 -1.50 5.79
C GLU A 81 1.21 -0.27 6.06
N PHE A 82 1.26 0.19 7.31
CA PHE A 82 2.06 1.35 7.69
C PHE A 82 3.56 1.13 7.40
N ILE A 83 4.10 -0.02 7.82
CA ILE A 83 5.52 -0.36 7.59
C ILE A 83 5.78 -0.53 6.09
N THR A 84 4.88 -1.22 5.37
CA THR A 84 4.97 -1.40 3.92
C THR A 84 5.01 -0.07 3.19
N LEU A 85 4.05 0.82 3.47
CA LEU A 85 3.98 2.11 2.80
C LEU A 85 5.16 3.01 3.15
N SER A 86 5.61 2.99 4.40
CA SER A 86 6.81 3.72 4.82
C SER A 86 8.05 3.27 4.05
N ALA A 87 8.28 1.96 3.93
CA ALA A 87 9.38 1.39 3.16
C ALA A 87 9.27 1.73 1.66
N VAL A 88 8.07 1.61 1.10
CA VAL A 88 7.81 1.94 -0.31
C VAL A 88 8.06 3.41 -0.60
N TYR A 89 7.59 4.33 0.26
CA TYR A 89 7.83 5.76 0.05
C TYR A 89 9.30 6.12 0.19
N LEU A 90 10.02 5.52 1.13
CA LEU A 90 11.47 5.67 1.22
C LEU A 90 12.16 5.23 -0.07
N LEU A 91 11.86 4.03 -0.55
CA LEU A 91 12.43 3.50 -1.80
C LEU A 91 12.06 4.34 -3.02
N LYS A 92 10.86 4.92 -3.08
CA LYS A 92 10.45 5.81 -4.17
C LYS A 92 11.41 6.97 -4.36
N TYR A 93 11.78 7.63 -3.29
CA TYR A 93 12.64 8.82 -3.36
C TYR A 93 14.12 8.45 -3.50
N ILE A 94 14.55 7.29 -3.00
CA ILE A 94 15.92 6.79 -3.20
C ILE A 94 16.14 6.41 -4.68
N VAL A 95 15.22 5.62 -5.27
CA VAL A 95 15.35 5.13 -6.64
C VAL A 95 14.96 6.20 -7.66
N ASN A 96 13.97 7.03 -7.33
CA ASN A 96 13.48 8.14 -8.14
C ASN A 96 13.18 7.79 -9.61
N ARG A 97 12.61 6.60 -9.87
CA ARG A 97 12.30 6.11 -11.21
C ARG A 97 11.19 6.93 -11.88
N GLN A 98 11.40 7.33 -13.12
CA GLN A 98 10.38 8.00 -13.93
C GLN A 98 9.20 7.05 -14.22
N ARG A 99 8.01 7.62 -14.32
CA ARG A 99 6.81 6.83 -14.67
C ARG A 99 6.73 6.55 -16.16
N PRO A 100 6.13 5.39 -16.55
CA PRO A 100 6.03 5.00 -17.96
C PRO A 100 5.45 6.08 -18.86
N PHE A 101 4.37 6.72 -18.45
CA PHE A 101 3.70 7.76 -19.25
C PHE A 101 4.52 9.06 -19.41
N ARG A 102 5.60 9.24 -18.63
CA ARG A 102 6.51 10.39 -18.75
C ARG A 102 7.74 10.07 -19.58
N GLU A 103 8.13 8.80 -19.62
CA GLU A 103 9.38 8.35 -20.23
C GLU A 103 9.17 7.74 -21.62
N LEU A 104 8.03 7.07 -21.83
CA LEU A 104 7.77 6.32 -23.05
C LEU A 104 6.65 6.97 -23.89
N ASN A 105 6.91 7.10 -25.19
CA ASN A 105 5.88 7.52 -26.14
C ASN A 105 4.85 6.40 -26.37
N GLY A 106 3.57 6.79 -26.57
CA GLY A 106 2.49 5.87 -26.91
C GLY A 106 1.96 5.07 -25.74
N ILE A 107 2.27 5.45 -24.50
CA ILE A 107 1.64 4.89 -23.29
C ILE A 107 0.39 5.68 -22.95
N ARG A 108 -0.74 4.97 -22.87
CA ARG A 108 -2.02 5.54 -22.47
C ARG A 108 -2.07 5.74 -20.95
N LYS A 109 -2.25 6.98 -20.54
CA LYS A 109 -2.35 7.37 -19.12
C LYS A 109 -3.82 7.45 -18.71
N LEU A 110 -4.26 6.64 -17.74
CA LEU A 110 -5.63 6.66 -17.21
C LEU A 110 -5.74 7.15 -15.76
N GLY A 111 -4.67 7.61 -15.17
CA GLY A 111 -4.66 8.17 -13.81
C GLY A 111 -3.71 9.35 -13.70
N ASP A 112 -3.56 9.89 -12.50
CA ASP A 112 -2.55 10.90 -12.21
C ASP A 112 -1.68 10.52 -11.03
N ALA A 113 -0.39 10.87 -11.11
CA ALA A 113 0.53 10.65 -10.01
C ALA A 113 1.75 11.56 -10.12
N LYS A 114 2.08 12.18 -8.99
CA LYS A 114 3.22 13.11 -8.87
C LYS A 114 4.48 12.42 -8.36
N SER A 115 4.36 11.36 -7.56
CA SER A 115 5.48 10.64 -6.97
C SER A 115 6.21 9.73 -7.99
N PRO A 116 7.46 9.31 -7.73
CA PRO A 116 8.21 8.36 -8.55
C PRO A 116 7.49 7.04 -8.79
N SER A 117 7.91 6.29 -9.83
CA SER A 117 7.25 5.05 -10.23
C SER A 117 7.53 3.90 -9.29
N PHE A 118 8.79 3.63 -8.99
CA PHE A 118 9.24 2.45 -8.25
C PHE A 118 9.31 2.67 -6.74
N PRO A 119 8.87 1.70 -5.93
CA PRO A 119 7.95 0.61 -6.28
C PRO A 119 6.48 1.06 -6.23
N SER A 120 5.54 0.21 -6.67
CA SER A 120 4.12 0.53 -6.67
C SER A 120 3.51 0.47 -5.26
N ALA A 121 3.09 1.64 -4.72
CA ALA A 121 2.47 1.72 -3.40
C ALA A 121 1.10 1.05 -3.34
N HIS A 122 0.29 1.16 -4.42
CA HIS A 122 -1.01 0.49 -4.49
C HIS A 122 -0.87 -1.03 -4.48
N ALA A 123 0.05 -1.58 -5.27
CA ALA A 123 0.31 -3.02 -5.24
C ALA A 123 0.83 -3.47 -3.86
N ALA A 124 1.75 -2.71 -3.26
CA ALA A 124 2.32 -3.02 -1.96
C ALA A 124 1.25 -3.02 -0.84
N GLY A 125 0.45 -1.96 -0.73
CA GLY A 125 -0.63 -1.89 0.27
C GLY A 125 -1.69 -2.97 0.05
N ALA A 126 -2.13 -3.19 -1.20
CA ALA A 126 -3.11 -4.22 -1.51
C ALA A 126 -2.63 -5.62 -1.12
N PHE A 127 -1.37 -5.96 -1.39
CA PHE A 127 -0.82 -7.27 -1.01
C PHE A 127 -0.47 -7.37 0.48
N ALA A 128 -0.14 -6.26 1.16
CA ALA A 128 -0.02 -6.25 2.61
C ALA A 128 -1.36 -6.59 3.28
N LEU A 129 -2.45 -5.92 2.84
CA LEU A 129 -3.81 -6.19 3.30
C LEU A 129 -4.24 -7.64 3.00
N ALA A 130 -4.15 -8.05 1.73
CA ALA A 130 -4.60 -9.37 1.31
C ALA A 130 -3.85 -10.50 2.03
N THR A 131 -2.53 -10.37 2.19
CA THR A 131 -1.72 -11.35 2.91
C THR A 131 -2.10 -11.39 4.39
N SER A 132 -2.24 -10.23 5.05
CA SER A 132 -2.68 -10.17 6.46
C SER A 132 -4.02 -10.86 6.66
N LEU A 133 -5.04 -10.54 5.83
CA LEU A 133 -6.36 -11.16 5.91
C LEU A 133 -6.31 -12.67 5.70
N THR A 134 -5.51 -13.12 4.75
CA THR A 134 -5.34 -14.54 4.42
C THR A 134 -4.71 -15.32 5.58
N LEU A 135 -3.77 -14.72 6.29
CA LEU A 135 -3.08 -15.34 7.43
C LEU A 135 -3.93 -15.31 8.71
N GLU A 136 -4.64 -14.20 8.97
CA GLU A 136 -5.49 -14.06 10.15
C GLU A 136 -6.81 -14.85 10.03
N TYR A 137 -7.36 -14.95 8.82
CA TYR A 137 -8.61 -15.64 8.53
C TYR A 137 -8.43 -16.67 7.41
N PRO A 138 -7.89 -17.87 7.71
CA PRO A 138 -7.49 -18.86 6.69
C PRO A 138 -8.69 -19.62 6.09
N LYS A 139 -9.75 -18.89 5.71
CA LYS A 139 -10.92 -19.43 4.99
C LYS A 139 -10.68 -19.27 3.49
N THR A 140 -10.98 -20.31 2.72
CA THR A 140 -10.73 -20.35 1.26
C THR A 140 -11.34 -19.15 0.53
N TRP A 141 -12.58 -18.78 0.85
CA TRP A 141 -13.22 -17.65 0.19
C TRP A 141 -12.52 -16.31 0.49
N ILE A 142 -12.01 -16.10 1.74
CA ILE A 142 -11.26 -14.89 2.09
C ILE A 142 -9.95 -14.84 1.29
N ARG A 143 -9.23 -15.97 1.21
CA ARG A 143 -7.98 -16.07 0.43
C ARG A 143 -8.21 -15.71 -1.03
N VAL A 144 -9.22 -16.35 -1.64
CA VAL A 144 -9.51 -16.16 -3.06
C VAL A 144 -9.93 -14.71 -3.33
N THR A 145 -10.87 -14.17 -2.57
CA THR A 145 -11.37 -12.81 -2.80
C THR A 145 -10.31 -11.74 -2.54
N ALA A 146 -9.55 -11.86 -1.44
CA ALA A 146 -8.49 -10.90 -1.11
C ALA A 146 -7.35 -10.92 -2.14
N LEU A 147 -6.89 -12.10 -2.57
CA LEU A 147 -5.83 -12.22 -3.57
C LEU A 147 -6.30 -11.78 -4.95
N LEU A 148 -7.53 -12.09 -5.36
CA LEU A 148 -8.10 -11.61 -6.62
C LEU A 148 -8.19 -10.08 -6.62
N TRP A 149 -8.67 -9.49 -5.53
CA TRP A 149 -8.74 -8.05 -5.39
C TRP A 149 -7.35 -7.40 -5.47
N ALA A 150 -6.38 -7.89 -4.71
CA ALA A 150 -5.02 -7.33 -4.73
C ALA A 150 -4.34 -7.49 -6.10
N THR A 151 -4.57 -8.64 -6.78
CA THR A 151 -4.08 -8.87 -8.15
C THR A 151 -4.73 -7.91 -9.14
N GLY A 152 -6.03 -7.65 -9.01
CA GLY A 152 -6.74 -6.67 -9.82
C GLY A 152 -6.19 -5.25 -9.65
N ILE A 153 -5.91 -4.82 -8.40
CA ILE A 153 -5.22 -3.56 -8.14
C ILE A 153 -3.85 -3.53 -8.83
N ALA A 154 -3.03 -4.56 -8.62
CA ALA A 154 -1.68 -4.65 -9.18
C ALA A 154 -1.69 -4.59 -10.71
N TYR A 155 -2.54 -5.39 -11.36
CA TYR A 155 -2.73 -5.39 -12.81
C TYR A 155 -3.22 -4.02 -13.33
N GLY A 156 -4.20 -3.43 -12.64
CA GLY A 156 -4.75 -2.13 -12.98
C GLY A 156 -3.68 -1.03 -13.05
N ARG A 157 -2.65 -1.07 -12.20
CA ARG A 157 -1.56 -0.09 -12.22
C ARG A 157 -0.70 -0.16 -13.48
N ILE A 158 -0.49 -1.35 -14.03
CA ILE A 158 0.20 -1.53 -15.32
C ILE A 158 -0.72 -1.13 -16.47
N TYR A 159 -1.96 -1.61 -16.44
CA TYR A 159 -2.99 -1.33 -17.44
C TYR A 159 -3.20 0.18 -17.65
N GLN A 160 -3.24 0.95 -16.57
CA GLN A 160 -3.40 2.40 -16.59
C GLN A 160 -2.13 3.18 -17.02
N GLY A 161 -1.03 2.49 -17.32
CA GLY A 161 0.25 3.11 -17.70
C GLY A 161 0.96 3.83 -16.55
N MET A 162 0.58 3.54 -15.30
CA MET A 162 1.08 4.22 -14.11
C MET A 162 2.38 3.64 -13.58
N HIS A 163 2.60 2.34 -13.80
CA HIS A 163 3.73 1.59 -13.28
C HIS A 163 4.24 0.56 -14.30
N TYR A 164 5.53 0.29 -14.25
CA TYR A 164 6.12 -0.85 -14.94
C TYR A 164 5.77 -2.16 -14.21
N PRO A 165 5.79 -3.32 -14.91
CA PRO A 165 5.63 -4.63 -14.27
C PRO A 165 6.56 -4.86 -13.08
N SER A 166 7.84 -4.46 -13.18
CA SER A 166 8.81 -4.58 -12.08
C SER A 166 8.45 -3.75 -10.86
N ASP A 167 7.87 -2.54 -11.04
CA ASP A 167 7.41 -1.71 -9.92
C ASP A 167 6.33 -2.43 -9.12
N VAL A 168 5.44 -3.09 -9.84
CA VAL A 168 4.31 -3.84 -9.28
C VAL A 168 4.79 -5.11 -8.59
N LEU A 169 5.67 -5.88 -9.21
CA LEU A 169 6.24 -7.10 -8.64
C LEU A 169 6.99 -6.82 -7.31
N VAL A 170 7.84 -5.79 -7.31
CA VAL A 170 8.57 -5.41 -6.09
C VAL A 170 7.61 -4.87 -5.03
N GLY A 171 6.63 -4.05 -5.40
CA GLY A 171 5.60 -3.59 -4.47
C GLY A 171 4.85 -4.76 -3.83
N THR A 172 4.37 -5.71 -4.64
CA THR A 172 3.70 -6.94 -4.20
C THR A 172 4.57 -7.73 -3.20
N PHE A 173 5.84 -7.92 -3.55
CA PHE A 173 6.78 -8.66 -2.70
C PHE A 173 6.99 -7.95 -1.36
N VAL A 174 7.21 -6.63 -1.35
CA VAL A 174 7.39 -5.85 -0.12
C VAL A 174 6.14 -5.96 0.76
N GLY A 175 4.95 -5.77 0.20
CA GLY A 175 3.70 -5.83 0.96
C GLY A 175 3.45 -7.22 1.57
N ALA A 176 3.53 -8.26 0.74
CA ALA A 176 3.32 -9.63 1.18
C ALA A 176 4.35 -10.08 2.24
N SER A 177 5.63 -9.74 2.02
CA SER A 177 6.71 -10.11 2.95
C SER A 177 6.56 -9.41 4.30
N THR A 178 6.22 -8.12 4.32
CA THR A 178 5.99 -7.36 5.56
C THR A 178 4.84 -7.98 6.36
N ALA A 179 3.71 -8.26 5.72
CA ALA A 179 2.56 -8.89 6.37
C ALA A 179 2.92 -10.28 6.92
N TRP A 180 3.64 -11.09 6.15
CA TRP A 180 4.08 -12.42 6.57
C TRP A 180 5.03 -12.36 7.78
N ILE A 181 6.01 -11.46 7.76
CA ILE A 181 6.95 -11.27 8.88
C ILE A 181 6.20 -10.86 10.14
N LEU A 182 5.31 -9.87 10.07
CA LEU A 182 4.54 -9.43 11.22
C LEU A 182 3.62 -10.52 11.76
N HIS A 183 3.00 -11.32 10.88
CA HIS A 183 2.21 -12.46 11.30
C HIS A 183 3.06 -13.52 12.02
N HIS A 184 4.26 -13.81 11.50
CA HIS A 184 5.19 -14.76 12.12
C HIS A 184 5.61 -14.32 13.54
N TYR A 185 5.86 -13.03 13.73
CA TYR A 185 6.22 -12.44 15.02
C TYR A 185 5.04 -11.79 15.76
N LYS A 186 3.82 -12.20 15.45
CA LYS A 186 2.57 -11.59 15.94
C LYS A 186 2.56 -11.30 17.44
N LYS A 187 2.89 -12.30 18.27
CA LYS A 187 2.87 -12.16 19.73
C LYS A 187 3.83 -11.08 20.22
N SER A 188 5.07 -11.12 19.74
CA SER A 188 6.09 -10.13 20.12
C SER A 188 5.71 -8.72 19.69
N TRP A 189 5.17 -8.59 18.47
CA TRP A 189 4.73 -7.31 17.93
C TRP A 189 3.55 -6.71 18.69
N LEU A 190 2.52 -7.50 18.97
CA LEU A 190 1.36 -7.04 19.72
C LEU A 190 1.73 -6.66 21.16
N ASN A 191 2.58 -7.43 21.82
CA ASN A 191 3.10 -7.09 23.15
C ASN A 191 3.89 -5.78 23.13
N PHE A 192 4.72 -5.57 22.10
CA PHE A 192 5.45 -4.30 21.91
C PHE A 192 4.48 -3.13 21.77
N LEU A 193 3.43 -3.25 20.94
CA LEU A 193 2.43 -2.21 20.77
C LEU A 193 1.66 -1.93 22.07
N GLN A 194 1.25 -2.96 22.79
CA GLN A 194 0.54 -2.81 24.07
C GLN A 194 1.40 -2.15 25.14
N HIS A 195 2.68 -2.48 25.19
CA HIS A 195 3.59 -1.92 26.20
C HIS A 195 3.97 -0.46 25.90
N HIS A 196 4.20 -0.11 24.63
CA HIS A 196 4.78 1.19 24.27
C HIS A 196 3.73 2.22 23.84
N LEU A 197 2.58 1.78 23.31
CA LEU A 197 1.57 2.71 22.83
C LEU A 197 0.42 2.93 23.83
N SER A 198 0.25 2.08 24.86
CA SER A 198 -0.78 2.17 25.92
C SER A 198 -2.13 2.74 25.44
N LEU A 199 -2.56 2.32 24.26
CA LEU A 199 -3.83 2.77 23.68
C LEU A 199 -4.96 2.04 24.40
N GLN A 200 -5.45 2.60 25.51
CA GLN A 200 -6.67 2.16 26.15
C GLN A 200 -7.84 2.97 25.58
N ILE A 201 -8.61 2.33 24.71
CA ILE A 201 -9.93 2.87 24.32
C ILE A 201 -10.94 2.30 25.32
N THR A 202 -11.32 3.09 26.30
CA THR A 202 -12.35 2.71 27.29
C THR A 202 -13.69 3.25 26.82
N TRP A 203 -14.64 2.36 26.57
CA TRP A 203 -16.04 2.72 26.40
C TRP A 203 -16.71 2.74 27.78
N THR A 204 -17.15 3.90 28.25
CA THR A 204 -18.00 3.98 29.44
C THR A 204 -19.44 3.74 29.01
N GLN A 205 -20.12 2.81 29.66
CA GLN A 205 -21.51 2.40 29.32
C GLN A 205 -22.56 3.51 29.45
N ASN A 206 -22.27 4.59 30.16
CA ASN A 206 -23.22 5.67 30.42
C ASN A 206 -23.05 6.95 29.58
N GLU A 207 -21.95 7.10 28.86
CA GLU A 207 -21.78 8.20 27.93
C GLU A 207 -21.18 7.67 26.63
N GLN A 208 -21.86 7.84 25.51
CA GLN A 208 -21.38 7.48 24.18
C GLN A 208 -20.20 8.37 23.73
N ARG A 209 -19.20 8.54 24.59
CA ARG A 209 -18.00 9.34 24.31
C ARG A 209 -16.79 8.45 24.18
N LEU A 210 -16.09 8.62 23.09
CA LEU A 210 -14.78 8.01 22.85
C LEU A 210 -13.74 8.80 23.66
N ILE A 211 -13.22 8.22 24.74
CA ILE A 211 -12.12 8.83 25.51
C ILE A 211 -10.82 8.18 25.09
N PHE A 212 -9.97 8.93 24.41
CA PHE A 212 -8.59 8.55 24.15
C PHE A 212 -7.74 8.94 25.36
N LEU A 213 -7.35 7.98 26.17
CA LEU A 213 -6.37 8.20 27.23
C LEU A 213 -5.01 7.76 26.70
N GLN A 214 -4.21 8.72 26.26
CA GLN A 214 -2.82 8.52 25.96
C GLN A 214 -2.02 8.78 27.24
N GLN A 215 -1.58 7.72 27.91
CA GLN A 215 -0.53 7.83 28.91
C GLN A 215 0.81 7.68 28.19
N LEU A 216 1.42 8.81 27.84
CA LEU A 216 2.84 8.82 27.50
C LEU A 216 3.61 8.58 28.80
N PRO A 217 4.52 7.60 28.88
CA PRO A 217 5.47 7.59 29.98
C PRO A 217 6.32 8.84 29.86
N LEU A 218 6.18 9.76 30.80
CA LEU A 218 7.14 10.84 30.97
C LEU A 218 8.47 10.21 31.39
N PHE A 219 9.50 10.41 30.59
CA PHE A 219 10.88 10.12 30.95
C PHE A 219 11.32 11.02 32.11
#